data_5622b2f479e5986ab3bd9e17a8e2f26c
#
_entry.id   5622b2f479e5986ab3bd9e17a8e2f26c
#
_cell.length_a   1.000
_cell.length_b   1.000
_cell.length_c   1.000
_cell.angle_alpha   90.00
_cell.angle_beta   90.00
_cell.angle_gamma   90.00
#
_symmetry.space_group_name_H-M   'P 1'
#
loop_
_entity.id
_entity.type
_entity.pdbx_description
1 polymer ?
#
loop_
_entity_poly.entity_id
_entity_poly.type
_entity_poly.pdbx_seq_one_letter_code
_entity_poly.pdbx_strand_id
1 'polypeptide(L)'
;MKLIAVRRDDRFSPNSVEKDRLILEAACNNVCRHFEQQDEPCALRWVDEAELTTHDDADLYLSMARLPEALTILEGFEQQGRRVINSPRGVRNCQRSVLEKLMRENNLSTPTAYQEGQEEQSPCWLKRGDAAAQSKADVVFCNDAEALKKAISDFEARGISDYVISRHVEGDVVKFYGVSLGERPSFFRHFYPTDDGLTKFGDETQHNGPSHHYAFDTQALQSEVERLARLVGIEVYGGDTIIDSEGRFYIIDFNDWPSFSRCRDEAAEAIANCPLK
;
A
#
# COMPACT_ATOMS: atom_id res chain seq x y z
N MET A 1 12.41 11.67 23.70
CA MET A 1 11.38 11.59 22.63
C MET A 1 10.22 10.71 23.07
N LYS A 2 8.99 11.06 22.73
CA LYS A 2 7.80 10.21 22.87
C LYS A 2 7.42 9.64 21.49
N LEU A 3 7.35 8.32 21.38
CA LEU A 3 6.96 7.59 20.19
C LEU A 3 5.67 6.81 20.47
N ILE A 4 4.66 6.97 19.61
CA ILE A 4 3.48 6.12 19.62
C ILE A 4 3.44 5.26 18.36
N ALA A 5 3.32 3.94 18.57
CA ALA A 5 3.05 2.98 17.53
C ALA A 5 1.53 2.72 17.47
N VAL A 6 0.89 3.07 16.36
CA VAL A 6 -0.55 2.85 16.17
C VAL A 6 -0.77 1.62 15.31
N ARG A 7 -1.37 0.58 15.90
CA ARG A 7 -1.67 -0.69 15.23
C ARG A 7 -3.00 -0.57 14.48
N ARG A 8 -3.03 -1.12 13.26
CA ARG A 8 -4.29 -1.20 12.49
C ARG A 8 -5.17 -2.33 13.02
N ASP A 9 -6.47 -2.18 12.82
CA ASP A 9 -7.47 -3.23 13.05
C ASP A 9 -7.21 -4.43 12.12
N ASP A 10 -7.27 -5.65 12.65
CA ASP A 10 -6.96 -6.91 11.97
C ASP A 10 -7.79 -7.10 10.68
N ARG A 11 -9.01 -6.55 10.62
CA ARG A 11 -9.87 -6.62 9.43
C ARG A 11 -9.27 -5.99 8.18
N PHE A 12 -8.34 -5.03 8.32
CA PHE A 12 -7.67 -4.39 7.19
C PHE A 12 -6.45 -5.16 6.68
N SER A 13 -6.01 -6.18 7.40
CA SER A 13 -4.88 -7.03 7.03
C SER A 13 -5.06 -8.49 7.47
N PRO A 14 -6.20 -9.14 7.20
CA PRO A 14 -6.55 -10.43 7.80
C PRO A 14 -5.52 -11.55 7.55
N ASN A 15 -4.74 -11.43 6.47
CA ASN A 15 -3.70 -12.41 6.12
C ASN A 15 -2.27 -11.95 6.46
N SER A 16 -2.13 -10.82 7.13
CA SER A 16 -0.82 -10.18 7.36
C SER A 16 -0.64 -9.61 8.76
N VAL A 17 -1.59 -9.79 9.67
CA VAL A 17 -1.60 -9.22 11.05
C VAL A 17 -0.24 -9.37 11.73
N GLU A 18 0.29 -10.59 11.78
CA GLU A 18 1.59 -10.85 12.42
C GLU A 18 2.75 -10.17 11.67
N LYS A 19 2.72 -10.16 10.34
CA LYS A 19 3.76 -9.52 9.53
C LYS A 19 3.74 -8.00 9.67
N ASP A 20 2.55 -7.41 9.75
CA ASP A 20 2.37 -5.97 9.97
C ASP A 20 2.87 -5.58 11.37
N ARG A 21 2.55 -6.39 12.39
CA ARG A 21 3.07 -6.20 13.74
C ARG A 21 4.60 -6.22 13.77
N LEU A 22 5.22 -7.18 13.10
CA LEU A 22 6.67 -7.36 13.09
C LEU A 22 7.42 -6.19 12.41
N ILE A 23 6.90 -5.61 11.32
CA ILE A 23 7.55 -4.44 10.71
C ILE A 23 7.38 -3.19 11.56
N LEU A 24 6.20 -2.97 12.15
CA LEU A 24 5.97 -1.82 13.01
C LEU A 24 6.87 -1.89 14.25
N GLU A 25 6.99 -3.07 14.87
CA GLU A 25 7.87 -3.33 16.00
C GLU A 25 9.35 -3.07 15.65
N ALA A 26 9.82 -3.62 14.52
CA ALA A 26 11.20 -3.42 14.07
C ALA A 26 11.50 -1.93 13.82
N ALA A 27 10.60 -1.21 13.18
CA ALA A 27 10.75 0.22 12.92
C ALA A 27 10.80 1.04 14.23
N CYS A 28 9.88 0.78 15.17
CA CYS A 28 9.86 1.46 16.46
C CYS A 28 11.13 1.19 17.26
N ASN A 29 11.60 -0.05 17.30
CA ASN A 29 12.83 -0.43 18.01
C ASN A 29 14.06 0.26 17.40
N ASN A 30 14.13 0.37 16.07
CA ASN A 30 15.22 1.07 15.41
C ASN A 30 15.16 2.59 15.67
N VAL A 31 13.99 3.20 15.65
CA VAL A 31 13.81 4.61 16.03
C VAL A 31 14.30 4.84 17.45
N CYS A 32 13.86 4.06 18.43
CA CYS A 32 14.28 4.20 19.82
C CYS A 32 15.80 4.02 19.96
N ARG A 33 16.39 3.03 19.29
CA ARG A 33 17.83 2.80 19.28
C ARG A 33 18.61 4.01 18.73
N HIS A 34 18.14 4.66 17.68
CA HIS A 34 18.77 5.85 17.11
C HIS A 34 18.80 7.02 18.10
N PHE A 35 17.72 7.21 18.87
CA PHE A 35 17.68 8.26 19.92
C PHE A 35 18.57 7.91 21.12
N GLU A 36 18.54 6.67 21.58
CA GLU A 36 19.40 6.20 22.67
C GLU A 36 20.90 6.33 22.35
N GLN A 37 21.29 6.11 21.09
CA GLN A 37 22.66 6.35 20.62
C GLN A 37 23.10 7.82 20.65
N GLN A 38 22.15 8.75 20.75
CA GLN A 38 22.37 10.19 20.88
C GLN A 38 22.19 10.68 22.33
N ASP A 39 22.16 9.74 23.30
CA ASP A 39 21.88 10.00 24.72
C ASP A 39 20.48 10.63 24.96
N GLU A 40 19.54 10.42 24.05
CA GLU A 40 18.16 10.88 24.18
C GLU A 40 17.23 9.69 24.53
N PRO A 41 16.54 9.72 25.68
CA PRO A 41 15.62 8.62 26.04
C PRO A 41 14.42 8.56 25.07
N CYS A 42 14.04 7.35 24.64
CA CYS A 42 12.87 7.09 23.83
C CYS A 42 11.79 6.39 24.65
N ALA A 43 10.63 7.03 24.78
CA ALA A 43 9.47 6.44 25.44
C ALA A 43 8.49 5.92 24.38
N LEU A 44 8.50 4.61 24.14
CA LEU A 44 7.60 3.92 23.21
C LEU A 44 6.31 3.49 23.89
N ARG A 45 5.17 3.82 23.28
CA ARG A 45 3.84 3.33 23.67
C ARG A 45 3.12 2.72 22.45
N TRP A 46 2.40 1.64 22.70
CA TRP A 46 1.55 0.96 21.71
C TRP A 46 0.09 1.32 21.93
N VAL A 47 -0.62 1.60 20.85
CA VAL A 47 -2.05 1.94 20.87
C VAL A 47 -2.73 1.23 19.69
N ASP A 48 -3.85 0.58 19.93
CA ASP A 48 -4.72 0.10 18.85
C ASP A 48 -5.48 1.29 18.26
N GLU A 49 -5.66 1.33 16.94
CA GLU A 49 -6.29 2.49 16.29
C GLU A 49 -7.70 2.80 16.83
N ALA A 50 -8.44 1.77 17.28
CA ALA A 50 -9.76 1.95 17.89
C ALA A 50 -9.71 2.56 19.29
N GLU A 51 -8.56 2.55 19.96
CA GLU A 51 -8.34 3.07 21.31
C GLU A 51 -7.62 4.43 21.30
N LEU A 52 -7.18 4.89 20.11
CA LEU A 52 -6.47 6.16 19.98
C LEU A 52 -7.39 7.34 20.36
N THR A 53 -6.87 8.25 21.18
CA THR A 53 -7.60 9.43 21.67
C THR A 53 -6.80 10.71 21.44
N THR A 54 -7.44 11.86 21.57
CA THR A 54 -6.81 13.19 21.52
C THR A 54 -5.85 13.48 22.69
N HIS A 55 -5.79 12.59 23.69
CA HIS A 55 -4.86 12.69 24.82
C HIS A 55 -3.55 11.93 24.59
N ASP A 56 -3.45 11.18 23.51
CA ASP A 56 -2.28 10.38 23.15
C ASP A 56 -1.20 11.22 22.46
N ASP A 57 -0.73 12.28 23.12
CA ASP A 57 0.24 13.23 22.59
C ASP A 57 1.67 12.66 22.57
N ALA A 58 2.31 12.68 21.39
CA ALA A 58 3.66 12.23 21.15
C ALA A 58 4.39 13.13 20.14
N ASP A 59 5.73 12.99 20.05
CA ASP A 59 6.54 13.70 19.09
C ASP A 59 6.47 13.05 17.71
N LEU A 60 6.40 11.71 17.68
CA LEU A 60 6.34 10.89 16.48
C LEU A 60 5.28 9.79 16.62
N TYR A 61 4.52 9.60 15.57
CA TYR A 61 3.61 8.47 15.40
C TYR A 61 4.06 7.62 14.21
N LEU A 62 4.35 6.33 14.45
CA LEU A 62 4.41 5.34 13.40
C LEU A 62 3.03 4.68 13.33
N SER A 63 2.25 5.04 12.32
CA SER A 63 0.82 4.71 12.30
C SER A 63 0.43 3.86 11.11
N MET A 64 -0.14 2.70 11.39
CA MET A 64 -0.81 1.84 10.43
C MET A 64 -2.34 2.04 10.42
N ALA A 65 -2.86 3.04 11.12
CA ALA A 65 -4.29 3.29 11.25
C ALA A 65 -4.99 3.50 9.91
N ARG A 66 -6.22 2.97 9.80
CA ARG A 66 -7.13 3.15 8.66
C ARG A 66 -8.55 3.52 9.06
N LEU A 67 -8.91 3.42 10.35
CA LEU A 67 -10.21 3.87 10.84
C LEU A 67 -10.36 5.39 10.66
N PRO A 68 -11.50 5.87 10.12
CA PRO A 68 -11.75 7.28 9.89
C PRO A 68 -11.56 8.14 11.17
N GLU A 69 -11.97 7.63 12.32
CA GLU A 69 -11.85 8.28 13.62
C GLU A 69 -10.37 8.45 14.03
N ALA A 70 -9.58 7.37 13.91
CA ALA A 70 -8.16 7.40 14.22
C ALA A 70 -7.39 8.33 13.27
N LEU A 71 -7.70 8.28 11.97
CA LEU A 71 -7.11 9.19 10.98
C LEU A 71 -7.44 10.66 11.29
N THR A 72 -8.64 10.95 11.77
CA THR A 72 -9.03 12.32 12.15
C THR A 72 -8.26 12.80 13.39
N ILE A 73 -8.05 11.94 14.37
CA ILE A 73 -7.24 12.25 15.57
C ILE A 73 -5.78 12.51 15.15
N LEU A 74 -5.20 11.64 14.34
CA LEU A 74 -3.82 11.78 13.85
C LEU A 74 -3.63 13.06 13.01
N GLU A 75 -4.61 13.43 12.19
CA GLU A 75 -4.61 14.69 11.44
C GLU A 75 -4.61 15.91 12.38
N GLY A 76 -5.32 15.83 13.49
CA GLY A 76 -5.29 16.85 14.55
C GLY A 76 -3.89 16.98 15.16
N PHE A 77 -3.16 15.90 15.34
CA PHE A 77 -1.76 15.94 15.81
C PHE A 77 -0.82 16.51 14.75
N GLU A 78 -0.97 16.16 13.46
CA GLU A 78 -0.20 16.80 12.38
C GLU A 78 -0.40 18.31 12.33
N GLN A 79 -1.66 18.80 12.51
CA GLN A 79 -1.97 20.23 12.56
C GLN A 79 -1.31 20.94 13.75
N GLN A 80 -1.01 20.21 14.82
CA GLN A 80 -0.27 20.70 15.98
C GLN A 80 1.26 20.61 15.79
N GLY A 81 1.73 20.21 14.61
CA GLY A 81 3.16 20.09 14.30
C GLY A 81 3.79 18.77 14.74
N ARG A 82 2.99 17.76 15.11
CA ARG A 82 3.51 16.42 15.39
C ARG A 82 3.79 15.66 14.10
N ARG A 83 4.77 14.78 14.14
CA ARG A 83 5.15 13.95 13.00
C ARG A 83 4.34 12.66 12.96
N VAL A 84 3.61 12.41 11.88
CA VAL A 84 2.84 11.18 11.65
C VAL A 84 3.32 10.48 10.37
N ILE A 85 3.69 9.23 10.43
CA ILE A 85 4.08 8.37 9.29
C ILE A 85 3.17 7.14 9.25
N ASN A 86 2.41 6.95 8.18
CA ASN A 86 2.15 7.86 7.06
C ASN A 86 1.14 8.96 7.44
N SER A 87 1.18 10.06 6.68
CA SER A 87 0.18 11.12 6.82
C SER A 87 -1.26 10.57 6.72
N PRO A 88 -2.19 10.95 7.62
CA PRO A 88 -3.58 10.53 7.55
C PRO A 88 -4.26 10.86 6.23
N ARG A 89 -3.94 12.02 5.65
CA ARG A 89 -4.41 12.40 4.31
C ARG A 89 -3.91 11.42 3.25
N GLY A 90 -2.64 11.07 3.31
CA GLY A 90 -2.03 10.11 2.37
C GLY A 90 -2.66 8.72 2.48
N VAL A 91 -2.95 8.25 3.70
CA VAL A 91 -3.66 6.98 3.93
C VAL A 91 -5.05 7.00 3.30
N ARG A 92 -5.82 8.10 3.44
CA ARG A 92 -7.13 8.25 2.76
C ARG A 92 -6.98 8.22 1.23
N ASN A 93 -5.93 8.81 0.69
CA ASN A 93 -5.65 8.79 -0.75
C ASN A 93 -5.27 7.41 -1.29
N CYS A 94 -4.94 6.43 -0.43
CA CYS A 94 -4.74 5.04 -0.81
C CYS A 94 -6.05 4.27 -1.05
N GLN A 95 -7.24 4.88 -0.84
CA GLN A 95 -8.49 4.28 -1.30
C GLN A 95 -8.43 4.07 -2.82
N ARG A 96 -8.80 2.88 -3.29
CA ARG A 96 -8.51 2.47 -4.67
C ARG A 96 -9.13 3.38 -5.72
N SER A 97 -10.38 3.85 -5.54
CA SER A 97 -11.02 4.80 -6.47
C SER A 97 -10.30 6.14 -6.52
N VAL A 98 -9.86 6.66 -5.37
CA VAL A 98 -9.08 7.89 -5.27
C VAL A 98 -7.71 7.71 -5.92
N LEU A 99 -7.03 6.61 -5.61
CA LEU A 99 -5.72 6.25 -6.16
C LEU A 99 -5.76 6.11 -7.68
N GLU A 100 -6.73 5.37 -8.21
CA GLU A 100 -6.93 5.16 -9.65
C GLU A 100 -7.11 6.49 -10.39
N LYS A 101 -7.96 7.37 -9.86
CA LYS A 101 -8.17 8.72 -10.40
C LYS A 101 -6.86 9.52 -10.39
N LEU A 102 -6.14 9.51 -9.28
CA LEU A 102 -4.88 10.22 -9.09
C LEU A 102 -3.81 9.74 -10.09
N MET A 103 -3.70 8.43 -10.28
CA MET A 103 -2.77 7.83 -11.23
C MET A 103 -3.08 8.24 -12.66
N ARG A 104 -4.36 8.24 -13.07
CA ARG A 104 -4.79 8.64 -14.43
C ARG A 104 -4.60 10.12 -14.70
N GLU A 105 -5.02 10.98 -13.78
CA GLU A 105 -4.88 12.43 -13.92
C GLU A 105 -3.42 12.88 -14.02
N ASN A 106 -2.50 12.09 -13.48
CA ASN A 106 -1.07 12.36 -13.52
C ASN A 106 -0.30 11.52 -14.57
N ASN A 107 -1.00 10.80 -15.46
CA ASN A 107 -0.39 9.97 -16.50
C ASN A 107 0.65 8.97 -15.96
N LEU A 108 0.34 8.31 -14.85
CA LEU A 108 1.16 7.22 -14.33
C LEU A 108 0.90 5.92 -15.10
N SER A 109 1.89 5.05 -15.14
CA SER A 109 1.82 3.75 -15.80
C SER A 109 0.86 2.81 -15.04
N THR A 110 -0.40 2.78 -15.46
CA THR A 110 -1.46 1.93 -14.91
C THR A 110 -2.22 1.23 -16.04
N PRO A 111 -2.85 0.08 -15.80
CA PRO A 111 -3.67 -0.58 -16.81
C PRO A 111 -4.77 0.36 -17.33
N THR A 112 -5.13 0.22 -18.59
CA THR A 112 -6.21 1.03 -19.19
C THR A 112 -7.52 0.81 -18.44
N ALA A 113 -8.28 1.90 -18.17
CA ALA A 113 -9.62 1.79 -17.61
C ALA A 113 -10.52 1.00 -18.55
N TYR A 114 -11.42 0.23 -17.97
CA TYR A 114 -12.53 -0.34 -18.71
C TYR A 114 -13.48 0.80 -19.11
N GLN A 115 -13.93 0.78 -20.37
CA GLN A 115 -14.94 1.72 -20.87
C GLN A 115 -16.20 0.94 -21.21
N GLU A 116 -17.32 1.36 -20.66
CA GLU A 116 -18.61 0.75 -20.93
C GLU A 116 -18.93 0.80 -22.43
N GLY A 117 -19.42 -0.33 -22.98
CA GLY A 117 -19.72 -0.45 -24.43
C GLY A 117 -18.56 -0.91 -25.31
N GLN A 118 -17.37 -1.13 -24.76
CA GLN A 118 -16.26 -1.74 -25.49
C GLN A 118 -16.19 -3.25 -25.11
N GLU A 119 -17.04 -4.06 -25.69
CA GLU A 119 -17.14 -5.52 -25.41
C GLU A 119 -15.83 -6.29 -25.71
N GLU A 120 -14.94 -5.74 -26.54
CA GLU A 120 -13.63 -6.30 -26.86
C GLU A 120 -12.57 -6.10 -25.76
N GLN A 121 -12.92 -5.52 -24.60
CA GLN A 121 -11.97 -5.20 -23.54
C GLN A 121 -11.82 -6.26 -22.44
N SER A 122 -12.36 -7.46 -22.65
CA SER A 122 -12.12 -8.60 -21.78
C SER A 122 -10.79 -9.28 -22.11
N PRO A 123 -10.09 -9.82 -21.11
CA PRO A 123 -10.44 -9.90 -19.69
C PRO A 123 -10.15 -8.61 -18.90
N CYS A 124 -10.80 -8.50 -17.72
CA CYS A 124 -10.64 -7.35 -16.85
C CYS A 124 -10.69 -7.74 -15.37
N TRP A 125 -10.36 -6.79 -14.51
CA TRP A 125 -10.44 -6.90 -13.07
C TRP A 125 -11.46 -5.92 -12.52
N LEU A 126 -12.41 -6.42 -11.73
CA LEU A 126 -13.31 -5.63 -10.88
C LEU A 126 -12.73 -5.61 -9.48
N LYS A 127 -12.50 -4.43 -8.92
CA LYS A 127 -11.89 -4.25 -7.60
C LYS A 127 -12.71 -3.28 -6.77
N ARG A 128 -12.92 -3.60 -5.48
CA ARG A 128 -13.55 -2.69 -4.51
C ARG A 128 -12.79 -1.37 -4.46
N GLY A 129 -13.50 -0.22 -4.53
CA GLY A 129 -12.95 1.12 -4.63
C GLY A 129 -12.77 1.85 -3.30
N ASP A 130 -13.77 1.71 -2.41
CA ASP A 130 -13.90 2.45 -1.15
C ASP A 130 -12.94 2.03 -0.04
N ALA A 131 -12.30 0.87 -0.17
CA ALA A 131 -11.37 0.32 0.81
C ALA A 131 -10.34 -0.62 0.18
N ALA A 132 -9.28 -0.95 0.94
CA ALA A 132 -8.42 -2.08 0.61
C ALA A 132 -9.24 -3.39 0.62
N ALA A 133 -8.84 -4.37 -0.19
CA ALA A 133 -9.49 -5.68 -0.23
C ALA A 133 -9.49 -6.34 1.16
N GLN A 134 -10.65 -6.66 1.69
CA GLN A 134 -10.87 -7.33 2.97
C GLN A 134 -11.12 -8.83 2.79
N SER A 135 -11.45 -9.22 1.57
CA SER A 135 -11.68 -10.62 1.19
C SER A 135 -11.26 -10.87 -0.27
N LYS A 136 -11.13 -12.14 -0.66
CA LYS A 136 -10.91 -12.52 -2.07
C LYS A 136 -12.02 -12.01 -2.99
N ALA A 137 -13.26 -11.90 -2.50
CA ALA A 137 -14.40 -11.44 -3.27
C ALA A 137 -14.37 -9.91 -3.55
N ASP A 138 -13.39 -9.18 -3.05
CA ASP A 138 -13.23 -7.74 -3.31
C ASP A 138 -12.31 -7.44 -4.52
N VAL A 139 -11.73 -8.50 -5.12
CA VAL A 139 -10.91 -8.44 -6.34
C VAL A 139 -11.30 -9.62 -7.22
N VAL A 140 -11.99 -9.36 -8.31
CA VAL A 140 -12.59 -10.39 -9.18
C VAL A 140 -12.03 -10.27 -10.59
N PHE A 141 -11.52 -11.39 -11.11
CA PHE A 141 -11.15 -11.51 -12.51
C PHE A 141 -12.37 -11.86 -13.36
N CYS A 142 -12.60 -11.16 -14.45
CA CYS A 142 -13.70 -11.35 -15.35
C CYS A 142 -13.18 -11.66 -16.76
N ASN A 143 -13.46 -12.86 -17.25
CA ASN A 143 -13.02 -13.31 -18.58
C ASN A 143 -13.76 -12.61 -19.72
N ASP A 144 -15.01 -12.17 -19.45
CA ASP A 144 -15.92 -11.62 -20.45
C ASP A 144 -16.94 -10.66 -19.80
N ALA A 145 -17.76 -10.05 -20.62
CA ALA A 145 -18.77 -9.08 -20.20
C ALA A 145 -19.86 -9.69 -19.31
N GLU A 146 -20.18 -10.99 -19.47
CA GLU A 146 -21.19 -11.67 -18.65
C GLU A 146 -20.65 -11.90 -17.23
N ALA A 147 -19.41 -12.37 -17.11
CA ALA A 147 -18.71 -12.50 -15.84
C ALA A 147 -18.60 -11.15 -15.13
N LEU A 148 -18.31 -10.07 -15.86
CA LEU A 148 -18.24 -8.73 -15.28
C LEU A 148 -19.62 -8.27 -14.76
N LYS A 149 -20.69 -8.42 -15.53
CA LYS A 149 -22.06 -8.06 -15.10
C LYS A 149 -22.45 -8.81 -13.82
N LYS A 150 -22.15 -10.11 -13.76
CA LYS A 150 -22.38 -10.93 -12.57
C LYS A 150 -21.59 -10.41 -11.37
N ALA A 151 -20.29 -10.14 -11.54
CA ALA A 151 -19.44 -9.65 -10.47
C ALA A 151 -19.90 -8.28 -9.95
N ILE A 152 -20.37 -7.38 -10.82
CA ILE A 152 -20.96 -6.09 -10.41
C ILE A 152 -22.23 -6.33 -9.59
N SER A 153 -23.13 -7.22 -10.04
CA SER A 153 -24.35 -7.56 -9.29
C SER A 153 -24.05 -8.15 -7.91
N ASP A 154 -23.00 -8.98 -7.81
CA ASP A 154 -22.54 -9.54 -6.53
C ASP A 154 -21.98 -8.44 -5.60
N PHE A 155 -21.30 -7.42 -6.13
CA PHE A 155 -20.83 -6.27 -5.37
C PHE A 155 -22.00 -5.44 -4.86
N GLU A 156 -22.96 -5.12 -5.72
CA GLU A 156 -24.18 -4.37 -5.35
C GLU A 156 -24.99 -5.10 -4.27
N ALA A 157 -25.14 -6.43 -4.39
CA ALA A 157 -25.82 -7.25 -3.38
C ALA A 157 -25.12 -7.24 -2.01
N ARG A 158 -23.81 -6.97 -1.98
CA ARG A 158 -23.00 -6.77 -0.77
C ARG A 158 -22.98 -5.31 -0.30
N GLY A 159 -23.69 -4.40 -0.97
CA GLY A 159 -23.71 -2.98 -0.66
C GLY A 159 -22.45 -2.19 -1.10
N ILE A 160 -21.64 -2.78 -2.01
CA ILE A 160 -20.46 -2.13 -2.56
C ILE A 160 -20.86 -1.43 -3.86
N SER A 161 -20.93 -0.09 -3.83
CA SER A 161 -21.26 0.75 -4.99
C SER A 161 -20.04 1.48 -5.56
N ASP A 162 -18.94 1.55 -4.81
CA ASP A 162 -17.68 2.14 -5.28
C ASP A 162 -16.71 1.02 -5.67
N TYR A 163 -16.40 0.94 -6.96
CA TYR A 163 -15.49 -0.04 -7.53
C TYR A 163 -14.75 0.54 -8.74
N VAL A 164 -13.61 -0.04 -9.06
CA VAL A 164 -12.83 0.28 -10.27
C VAL A 164 -12.72 -0.97 -11.15
N ILE A 165 -12.73 -0.73 -12.47
CA ILE A 165 -12.56 -1.77 -13.46
C ILE A 165 -11.36 -1.41 -14.33
N SER A 166 -10.39 -2.33 -14.41
CA SER A 166 -9.19 -2.17 -15.21
C SER A 166 -8.98 -3.37 -16.13
N ARG A 167 -8.40 -3.13 -17.31
CA ARG A 167 -8.02 -4.21 -18.22
C ARG A 167 -7.00 -5.14 -17.57
N HIS A 168 -7.11 -6.42 -17.86
CA HIS A 168 -6.03 -7.36 -17.54
C HIS A 168 -4.81 -7.05 -18.39
N VAL A 169 -3.64 -7.10 -17.77
CA VAL A 169 -2.34 -7.01 -18.44
C VAL A 169 -1.64 -8.35 -18.24
N GLU A 170 -1.25 -8.98 -19.34
CA GLU A 170 -0.42 -10.19 -19.29
C GLU A 170 1.03 -9.83 -18.99
N GLY A 171 1.67 -10.58 -18.10
CA GLY A 171 3.07 -10.37 -17.76
C GLY A 171 3.46 -10.87 -16.38
N ASP A 172 4.65 -10.55 -15.96
CA ASP A 172 5.19 -10.92 -14.65
C ASP A 172 4.61 -10.04 -13.55
N VAL A 173 4.06 -10.66 -12.52
CA VAL A 173 3.69 -9.95 -11.29
C VAL A 173 4.96 -9.65 -10.49
N VAL A 174 5.19 -8.39 -10.18
CA VAL A 174 6.32 -7.93 -9.37
C VAL A 174 5.82 -7.12 -8.20
N LYS A 175 6.17 -7.52 -6.97
CA LYS A 175 5.93 -6.74 -5.75
C LYS A 175 7.04 -5.74 -5.54
N PHE A 176 6.66 -4.53 -5.14
CA PHE A 176 7.62 -3.51 -4.74
C PHE A 176 7.35 -2.98 -3.34
N TYR A 177 8.41 -2.51 -2.71
CA TYR A 177 8.40 -1.87 -1.39
C TYR A 177 9.27 -0.63 -1.42
N GLY A 178 8.83 0.45 -0.78
CA GLY A 178 9.57 1.69 -0.72
C GLY A 178 9.41 2.46 0.58
N VAL A 179 10.45 3.23 0.90
CA VAL A 179 10.44 4.24 1.96
C VAL A 179 11.10 5.49 1.40
N SER A 180 10.37 6.60 1.34
CA SER A 180 10.83 7.87 0.78
C SER A 180 10.62 9.00 1.80
N LEU A 181 11.65 9.30 2.59
CA LEU A 181 11.61 10.26 3.69
C LEU A 181 12.36 11.54 3.32
N GLY A 182 11.64 12.48 2.71
CA GLY A 182 12.20 13.79 2.34
C GLY A 182 13.28 13.70 1.26
N GLU A 183 14.43 14.39 1.49
CA GLU A 183 15.54 14.47 0.53
C GLU A 183 16.54 13.31 0.65
N ARG A 184 16.33 12.38 1.58
CA ARG A 184 17.23 11.23 1.77
C ARG A 184 17.09 10.24 0.62
N PRO A 185 18.15 9.45 0.30
CA PRO A 185 18.04 8.36 -0.64
C PRO A 185 16.88 7.44 -0.25
N SER A 186 16.00 7.19 -1.19
CA SER A 186 14.86 6.31 -0.96
C SER A 186 15.30 4.86 -0.86
N PHE A 187 14.66 4.13 0.04
CA PHE A 187 14.74 2.67 0.05
C PHE A 187 13.78 2.12 -0.98
N PHE A 188 14.23 1.19 -1.82
CA PHE A 188 13.40 0.50 -2.79
C PHE A 188 13.85 -0.95 -2.96
N ARG A 189 12.90 -1.88 -2.97
CA ARG A 189 13.11 -3.31 -3.29
C ARG A 189 11.94 -3.82 -4.11
N HIS A 190 12.23 -4.76 -5.00
CA HIS A 190 11.21 -5.48 -5.75
C HIS A 190 11.47 -6.99 -5.72
N PHE A 191 10.41 -7.78 -5.89
CA PHE A 191 10.44 -9.23 -5.78
C PHE A 191 9.39 -9.85 -6.69
N TYR A 192 9.69 -11.04 -7.20
CA TYR A 192 8.73 -11.87 -7.92
C TYR A 192 8.03 -12.80 -6.92
N PRO A 193 6.71 -12.68 -6.70
CA PRO A 193 5.97 -13.52 -5.73
C PRO A 193 6.04 -15.00 -6.04
N THR A 194 6.19 -15.36 -7.34
CA THR A 194 6.22 -16.74 -7.81
C THR A 194 7.49 -17.49 -7.44
N ASP A 195 8.62 -16.78 -7.21
CA ASP A 195 9.91 -17.42 -7.00
C ASP A 195 10.00 -18.20 -5.68
N ASP A 196 9.24 -17.80 -4.67
CA ASP A 196 9.22 -18.42 -3.34
C ASP A 196 7.83 -18.84 -2.87
N GLY A 197 6.83 -18.82 -3.75
CA GLY A 197 5.46 -19.27 -3.46
C GLY A 197 4.70 -18.41 -2.45
N LEU A 198 5.21 -17.22 -2.11
CA LEU A 198 4.58 -16.31 -1.15
C LEU A 198 3.54 -15.40 -1.83
N THR A 199 2.49 -15.99 -2.37
CA THR A 199 1.34 -15.26 -2.91
C THR A 199 0.32 -14.94 -1.81
N LYS A 200 -0.22 -13.71 -1.80
CA LYS A 200 -1.12 -13.24 -0.74
C LYS A 200 -2.47 -13.96 -0.75
N PHE A 201 -3.02 -14.25 -1.92
CA PHE A 201 -4.32 -14.89 -2.09
C PHE A 201 -4.29 -16.12 -3.02
N GLY A 202 -3.15 -16.49 -3.57
CA GLY A 202 -3.00 -17.63 -4.48
C GLY A 202 -3.52 -17.40 -5.90
N ASP A 203 -4.20 -16.28 -6.16
CA ASP A 203 -4.88 -16.03 -7.44
C ASP A 203 -4.04 -15.18 -8.41
N GLU A 204 -3.02 -14.47 -7.89
CA GLU A 204 -2.14 -13.58 -8.69
C GLU A 204 -1.39 -14.36 -9.80
N THR A 205 -1.05 -15.62 -9.52
CA THR A 205 -0.39 -16.52 -10.47
C THR A 205 -1.36 -17.28 -11.36
N GLN A 206 -2.64 -17.38 -11.01
CA GLN A 206 -3.63 -18.15 -11.79
C GLN A 206 -3.89 -17.52 -13.18
N HIS A 207 -3.76 -16.20 -13.28
CA HIS A 207 -4.09 -15.46 -14.50
C HIS A 207 -2.85 -15.03 -15.29
N ASN A 208 -1.69 -14.86 -14.64
CA ASN A 208 -0.44 -14.47 -15.29
C ASN A 208 0.60 -15.61 -15.35
N GLY A 209 0.34 -16.73 -14.66
CA GLY A 209 1.24 -17.86 -14.65
C GLY A 209 2.55 -17.63 -13.86
N PRO A 210 3.55 -18.48 -14.05
CA PRO A 210 4.89 -18.32 -13.47
C PRO A 210 5.62 -17.13 -14.11
N SER A 211 6.51 -16.50 -13.34
CA SER A 211 7.32 -15.38 -13.86
C SER A 211 8.27 -15.84 -14.98
N HIS A 212 8.33 -15.05 -16.03
CA HIS A 212 9.27 -15.18 -17.14
C HIS A 212 10.55 -14.37 -16.92
N HIS A 213 10.57 -13.53 -15.90
CA HIS A 213 11.65 -12.58 -15.58
C HIS A 213 11.96 -11.64 -16.75
N TYR A 214 10.91 -11.05 -17.34
CA TYR A 214 11.09 -10.06 -18.40
C TYR A 214 11.98 -8.91 -17.92
N ALA A 215 12.95 -8.54 -18.77
CA ALA A 215 13.83 -7.43 -18.48
C ALA A 215 13.06 -6.11 -18.50
N PHE A 216 13.24 -5.27 -17.50
CA PHE A 216 12.61 -3.94 -17.39
C PHE A 216 13.55 -2.94 -16.73
N ASP A 217 13.25 -1.65 -16.87
CA ASP A 217 13.99 -0.58 -16.21
C ASP A 217 13.53 -0.44 -14.76
N THR A 218 14.29 -1.03 -13.84
CA THR A 218 14.03 -0.96 -12.39
C THR A 218 14.11 0.48 -11.87
N GLN A 219 14.98 1.32 -12.43
CA GLN A 219 15.15 2.71 -11.99
C GLN A 219 13.96 3.56 -12.44
N ALA A 220 13.42 3.31 -13.63
CA ALA A 220 12.20 3.95 -14.10
C ALA A 220 11.00 3.55 -13.21
N LEU A 221 10.85 2.26 -12.87
CA LEU A 221 9.81 1.81 -11.94
C LEU A 221 9.94 2.49 -10.57
N GLN A 222 11.16 2.50 -9.99
CA GLN A 222 11.40 3.18 -8.72
C GLN A 222 11.00 4.65 -8.78
N SER A 223 11.44 5.37 -9.81
CA SER A 223 11.13 6.80 -10.00
C SER A 223 9.63 7.06 -10.10
N GLU A 224 8.90 6.16 -10.80
CA GLU A 224 7.46 6.28 -10.99
C GLU A 224 6.68 6.00 -9.69
N VAL A 225 7.06 4.97 -8.91
CA VAL A 225 6.39 4.68 -7.62
C VAL A 225 6.72 5.73 -6.56
N GLU A 226 7.91 6.32 -6.57
CA GLU A 226 8.26 7.46 -5.72
C GLU A 226 7.45 8.71 -6.08
N ARG A 227 7.23 8.94 -7.37
CA ARG A 227 6.34 10.01 -7.85
C ARG A 227 4.91 9.77 -7.37
N LEU A 228 4.41 8.54 -7.46
CA LEU A 228 3.11 8.16 -6.95
C LEU A 228 3.02 8.37 -5.44
N ALA A 229 4.02 7.94 -4.67
CA ALA A 229 4.07 8.13 -3.22
C ALA A 229 3.96 9.61 -2.82
N ARG A 230 4.67 10.50 -3.54
CA ARG A 230 4.56 11.95 -3.34
C ARG A 230 3.18 12.51 -3.67
N LEU A 231 2.56 12.05 -4.75
CA LEU A 231 1.21 12.48 -5.16
C LEU A 231 0.15 12.03 -4.17
N VAL A 232 0.27 10.80 -3.67
CA VAL A 232 -0.60 10.24 -2.64
C VAL A 232 -0.36 10.92 -1.29
N GLY A 233 0.87 11.28 -0.97
CA GLY A 233 1.29 11.88 0.30
C GLY A 233 1.64 10.84 1.36
N ILE A 234 2.25 9.71 0.96
CA ILE A 234 2.76 8.70 1.89
C ILE A 234 4.25 8.45 1.69
N GLU A 235 4.92 7.99 2.73
CA GLU A 235 6.36 7.80 2.78
C GLU A 235 6.76 6.34 2.90
N VAL A 236 5.91 5.52 3.53
CA VAL A 236 6.10 4.07 3.73
C VAL A 236 5.04 3.36 2.89
N TYR A 237 5.46 2.72 1.81
CA TYR A 237 4.54 2.20 0.80
C TYR A 237 5.00 0.88 0.18
N GLY A 238 4.10 0.23 -0.50
CA GLY A 238 4.36 -0.92 -1.35
C GLY A 238 3.19 -1.20 -2.27
N GLY A 239 3.37 -2.12 -3.17
CA GLY A 239 2.34 -2.45 -4.15
C GLY A 239 2.75 -3.56 -5.08
N ASP A 240 1.94 -3.70 -6.12
CA ASP A 240 2.14 -4.69 -7.18
C ASP A 240 2.18 -4.00 -8.53
N THR A 241 3.04 -4.50 -9.42
CA THR A 241 3.13 -4.08 -10.82
C THR A 241 3.16 -5.29 -11.72
N ILE A 242 2.70 -5.13 -12.97
CA ILE A 242 2.88 -6.12 -14.03
C ILE A 242 3.99 -5.63 -14.96
N ILE A 243 4.89 -6.52 -15.31
CA ILE A 243 5.91 -6.30 -16.35
C ILE A 243 5.51 -7.11 -17.58
N ASP A 244 5.21 -6.46 -18.70
CA ASP A 244 4.87 -7.16 -19.93
C ASP A 244 6.09 -7.67 -20.68
N SER A 245 5.87 -8.44 -21.75
CA SER A 245 6.94 -9.03 -22.56
C SER A 245 7.84 -8.01 -23.27
N GLU A 246 7.43 -6.74 -23.32
CA GLU A 246 8.22 -5.64 -23.90
C GLU A 246 8.98 -4.85 -22.83
N GLY A 247 8.88 -5.26 -21.55
CA GLY A 247 9.53 -4.61 -20.41
C GLY A 247 8.82 -3.34 -19.92
N ARG A 248 7.58 -3.08 -20.38
CA ARG A 248 6.75 -2.01 -19.85
C ARG A 248 6.15 -2.45 -18.53
N PHE A 249 6.04 -1.54 -17.58
CA PHE A 249 5.44 -1.82 -16.29
C PHE A 249 4.09 -1.09 -16.12
N TYR A 250 3.20 -1.71 -15.34
CA TYR A 250 1.88 -1.19 -15.03
C TYR A 250 1.58 -1.37 -13.55
N ILE A 251 1.47 -0.26 -12.79
CA ILE A 251 1.14 -0.31 -11.36
C ILE A 251 -0.32 -0.73 -11.21
N ILE A 252 -0.57 -1.84 -10.52
CA ILE A 252 -1.91 -2.44 -10.36
C ILE A 252 -2.43 -2.39 -8.93
N ASP A 253 -1.57 -2.11 -7.96
CA ASP A 253 -1.91 -1.90 -6.55
C ASP A 253 -0.85 -1.01 -5.88
N PHE A 254 -1.27 -0.19 -4.91
CA PHE A 254 -0.39 0.67 -4.14
C PHE A 254 -1.00 0.92 -2.77
N ASN A 255 -0.25 0.64 -1.71
CA ASN A 255 -0.74 0.59 -0.34
C ASN A 255 0.22 1.28 0.63
N ASP A 256 -0.37 1.85 1.69
CA ASP A 256 0.34 2.29 2.88
C ASP A 256 0.83 1.08 3.70
N TRP A 257 1.96 1.22 4.37
CA TRP A 257 2.52 0.27 5.32
C TRP A 257 2.38 -1.20 4.89
N PRO A 258 3.10 -1.66 3.87
CA PRO A 258 3.15 -3.08 3.52
C PRO A 258 3.94 -3.86 4.59
N SER A 259 3.80 -5.17 4.60
CA SER A 259 4.45 -6.03 5.60
C SER A 259 5.98 -6.12 5.49
N PHE A 260 6.58 -5.67 4.38
CA PHE A 260 8.02 -5.78 4.08
C PHE A 260 8.62 -7.16 4.37
N SER A 261 7.83 -8.22 4.24
CA SER A 261 8.18 -9.57 4.74
C SER A 261 9.50 -10.13 4.19
N ARG A 262 9.99 -9.61 3.07
CA ARG A 262 11.24 -10.05 2.42
C ARG A 262 12.44 -9.12 2.66
N CYS A 263 12.20 -7.93 3.21
CA CYS A 263 13.23 -6.91 3.42
C CYS A 263 12.96 -6.09 4.70
N ARG A 264 12.41 -6.75 5.73
CA ARG A 264 11.92 -6.08 6.95
C ARG A 264 12.99 -5.26 7.65
N ASP A 265 14.16 -5.83 7.88
CA ASP A 265 15.22 -5.16 8.64
C ASP A 265 15.75 -3.93 7.92
N GLU A 266 15.93 -4.03 6.59
CA GLU A 266 16.34 -2.90 5.76
C GLU A 266 15.27 -1.80 5.71
N ALA A 267 13.99 -2.19 5.59
CA ALA A 267 12.89 -1.25 5.58
C ALA A 267 12.70 -0.58 6.95
N ALA A 268 12.81 -1.34 8.04
CA ALA A 268 12.73 -0.82 9.40
C ALA A 268 13.84 0.22 9.68
N GLU A 269 15.06 -0.04 9.20
CA GLU A 269 16.18 0.90 9.30
C GLU A 269 15.92 2.16 8.44
N ALA A 270 15.39 1.99 7.24
CA ALA A 270 15.02 3.13 6.39
C ALA A 270 13.94 4.01 7.04
N ILE A 271 12.92 3.39 7.66
CA ILE A 271 11.86 4.11 8.39
C ILE A 271 12.42 4.84 9.61
N ALA A 272 13.34 4.22 10.35
CA ALA A 272 13.96 4.81 11.54
C ALA A 272 14.83 6.04 11.22
N ASN A 273 15.29 6.16 9.98
CA ASN A 273 16.01 7.35 9.49
C ASN A 273 15.09 8.54 9.21
N CYS A 274 13.83 8.49 9.63
CA CYS A 274 12.83 9.53 9.46
C CYS A 274 13.26 10.84 10.13
N PRO A 275 13.24 11.99 9.45
CA PRO A 275 13.42 13.27 10.11
C PRO A 275 12.19 13.59 10.98
N LEU A 276 12.42 14.02 12.22
CA LEU A 276 11.37 14.48 13.13
C LEU A 276 10.83 15.88 12.79
N LYS A 277 11.45 16.55 11.80
CA LYS A 277 11.07 17.90 11.38
C LYS A 277 10.93 17.98 9.87
#